data_ed7eaccff3c93c7b36a257eea29ed237
#
_entry.id   ed7eaccff3c93c7b36a257eea29ed237
#
_cell.length_a   1.000
_cell.length_b   1.000
_cell.length_c   1.000
_cell.angle_alpha   90.00
_cell.angle_beta   90.00
_cell.angle_gamma   90.00
#
_symmetry.space_group_name_H-M   'P 1'
#
loop_
_entity.id
_entity.type
_entity.pdbx_description
1 polymer ?
#
loop_
_entity_poly.entity_id
_entity_poly.type
_entity_poly.pdbx_seq_one_letter_code
_entity_poly.pdbx_strand_id
1 'polypeptide(L)'
;MNIENINTLGELVKSGYKSKSIKDELRENLISKMMSKETVFKGIHGYENSVIPELERAILSKHNINLLGLRGQAKTRLARLMVNLLDEYIPVVEGSEINDDPLNPISRFAKELINEKGDETPIYWLHRSERFAEKLATPDVTVADIIGDVDPIKAANLKLSYADDRVIHYGMIPRANRCIFVINELPDLQARIQVALFNILQEGDIQIRGFKLRLPLDMQFVFTANPEDYTNRGSIVTPLKDRIGSQILTHYPEDIETAKTITKQETDKASAQKEFIQVPELARDLLEQIVFEARESEFIDAKSGVSARLSITAFENLLSTAERRALLSGDSKTMIRLNDFDGIIPAITGKVELVYEGEQEGAQVVAETLIKNAIKTLFPTYFPEIKKLEKQSAETPYDDIISWFFNADEDFELLDEHTEQEYKNELDKITPLNAFLEKHQPNMNTVDGYFVKEFILWALVEFKKLSKHRFAEGTQFRDPYGNFMSGL
;
A
#
# COMPACT_ATOMS: atom_id res chain seq x y z
N MET A 1 -11.08 -16.90 -31.25
CA MET A 1 -10.02 -17.30 -32.18
C MET A 1 -9.26 -18.45 -31.54
N ASN A 2 -9.02 -19.56 -32.22
CA ASN A 2 -8.22 -20.65 -31.63
C ASN A 2 -6.74 -20.39 -31.95
N ILE A 3 -6.04 -19.79 -30.97
CA ILE A 3 -4.64 -19.34 -31.09
C ILE A 3 -3.65 -20.50 -31.22
N GLU A 4 -4.01 -21.70 -30.74
CA GLU A 4 -3.12 -22.90 -30.77
C GLU A 4 -2.77 -23.35 -32.21
N ASN A 5 -3.60 -22.98 -33.18
CA ASN A 5 -3.45 -23.37 -34.58
C ASN A 5 -2.88 -22.27 -35.47
N ILE A 6 -2.42 -21.15 -34.91
CA ILE A 6 -1.91 -20.00 -35.64
C ILE A 6 -0.46 -19.76 -35.23
N ASN A 7 0.49 -20.26 -36.02
CA ASN A 7 1.93 -20.22 -35.72
C ASN A 7 2.71 -19.45 -36.80
N THR A 8 2.05 -19.01 -37.89
CA THR A 8 2.70 -18.28 -38.98
C THR A 8 1.95 -17.01 -39.31
N LEU A 9 2.63 -16.06 -39.96
CA LEU A 9 2.06 -14.81 -40.44
C LEU A 9 0.90 -15.06 -41.41
N GLY A 10 1.03 -16.03 -42.33
CA GLY A 10 -0.01 -16.37 -43.29
C GLY A 10 -1.28 -16.89 -42.63
N GLU A 11 -1.15 -17.72 -41.58
CA GLU A 11 -2.29 -18.21 -40.80
C GLU A 11 -2.94 -17.05 -40.02
N LEU A 12 -2.13 -16.14 -39.46
CA LEU A 12 -2.62 -14.96 -38.77
C LEU A 12 -3.46 -14.06 -39.70
N VAL A 13 -2.96 -13.78 -40.90
CA VAL A 13 -3.69 -12.99 -41.92
C VAL A 13 -5.00 -13.67 -42.31
N LYS A 14 -4.97 -15.00 -42.56
CA LYS A 14 -6.17 -15.78 -42.90
C LYS A 14 -7.20 -15.79 -41.80
N SER A 15 -6.77 -15.69 -40.53
CA SER A 15 -7.68 -15.63 -39.38
C SER A 15 -8.46 -14.34 -39.28
N GLY A 16 -8.10 -13.31 -40.04
CA GLY A 16 -8.68 -11.99 -39.96
C GLY A 16 -8.28 -11.16 -38.78
N TYR A 17 -7.18 -11.54 -38.10
CA TYR A 17 -6.64 -10.76 -36.98
C TYR A 17 -6.30 -9.32 -37.40
N LYS A 18 -6.61 -8.37 -36.54
CA LYS A 18 -6.29 -6.95 -36.75
C LYS A 18 -5.49 -6.46 -35.56
N SER A 19 -4.33 -5.90 -35.84
CA SER A 19 -3.52 -5.26 -34.81
C SER A 19 -4.20 -4.00 -34.28
N LYS A 20 -4.05 -3.79 -32.98
CA LYS A 20 -4.50 -2.59 -32.26
C LYS A 20 -3.31 -1.97 -31.56
N SER A 21 -3.34 -0.64 -31.35
CA SER A 21 -2.41 -0.02 -30.43
C SER A 21 -2.74 -0.44 -28.99
N ILE A 22 -1.73 -0.47 -28.11
CA ILE A 22 -1.97 -0.79 -26.71
C ILE A 22 -3.00 0.13 -26.05
N LYS A 23 -3.03 1.40 -26.44
CA LYS A 23 -3.99 2.37 -25.91
C LYS A 23 -5.41 2.12 -26.42
N ASP A 24 -5.57 1.65 -27.67
CA ASP A 24 -6.86 1.21 -28.19
C ASP A 24 -7.34 -0.05 -27.49
N GLU A 25 -6.45 -1.01 -27.31
CA GLU A 25 -6.70 -2.27 -26.60
C GLU A 25 -7.20 -2.02 -25.17
N LEU A 26 -6.46 -1.23 -24.38
CA LEU A 26 -6.84 -0.86 -23.01
C LEU A 26 -8.20 -0.17 -22.97
N ARG A 27 -8.46 0.75 -23.91
CA ARG A 27 -9.72 1.49 -24.00
C ARG A 27 -10.89 0.58 -24.36
N GLU A 28 -10.76 -0.25 -25.37
CA GLU A 28 -11.84 -1.15 -25.83
C GLU A 28 -12.19 -2.18 -24.75
N ASN A 29 -11.18 -2.77 -24.09
CA ASN A 29 -11.39 -3.73 -23.03
C ASN A 29 -11.98 -3.07 -21.77
N LEU A 30 -11.59 -1.84 -21.45
CA LEU A 30 -12.22 -1.07 -20.38
C LEU A 30 -13.70 -0.83 -20.68
N ILE A 31 -14.06 -0.37 -21.89
CA ILE A 31 -15.45 -0.17 -22.27
C ILE A 31 -16.26 -1.46 -22.15
N SER A 32 -15.71 -2.58 -22.65
CA SER A 32 -16.36 -3.89 -22.53
C SER A 32 -16.65 -4.28 -21.08
N LYS A 33 -15.66 -4.11 -20.20
CA LYS A 33 -15.80 -4.43 -18.77
C LYS A 33 -16.76 -3.48 -18.05
N MET A 34 -16.75 -2.20 -18.36
CA MET A 34 -17.72 -1.23 -17.83
C MET A 34 -19.16 -1.58 -18.25
N MET A 35 -19.38 -1.98 -19.51
CA MET A 35 -20.70 -2.41 -20.00
C MET A 35 -21.16 -3.70 -19.34
N SER A 36 -20.26 -4.63 -19.05
CA SER A 36 -20.56 -5.88 -18.33
C SER A 36 -20.61 -5.72 -16.80
N LYS A 37 -20.33 -4.50 -16.29
CA LYS A 37 -20.24 -4.19 -14.84
C LYS A 37 -19.18 -5.02 -14.10
N GLU A 38 -18.13 -5.40 -14.80
CA GLU A 38 -16.99 -6.07 -14.17
C GLU A 38 -16.08 -5.08 -13.46
N THR A 39 -15.68 -5.41 -12.24
CA THR A 39 -14.68 -4.63 -11.50
C THR A 39 -13.28 -4.90 -12.04
N VAL A 40 -12.64 -3.86 -12.62
CA VAL A 40 -11.28 -3.94 -13.18
C VAL A 40 -10.22 -3.98 -12.09
N PHE A 41 -10.36 -3.09 -11.12
CA PHE A 41 -9.37 -2.87 -10.06
C PHE A 41 -9.73 -3.63 -8.78
N LYS A 42 -9.85 -4.96 -8.89
CA LYS A 42 -10.20 -5.83 -7.75
C LYS A 42 -9.16 -5.73 -6.62
N GLY A 43 -9.65 -5.63 -5.39
CA GLY A 43 -8.80 -5.53 -4.20
C GLY A 43 -8.18 -4.15 -3.99
N ILE A 44 -8.69 -3.14 -4.66
CA ILE A 44 -8.46 -1.73 -4.35
C ILE A 44 -9.71 -1.23 -3.61
N HIS A 45 -9.52 -0.63 -2.45
CA HIS A 45 -10.59 -0.14 -1.59
C HIS A 45 -10.39 1.33 -1.28
N GLY A 46 -11.51 2.08 -1.16
CA GLY A 46 -11.53 3.51 -0.86
C GLY A 46 -11.25 4.43 -2.05
N TYR A 47 -11.11 3.87 -3.26
CA TYR A 47 -10.84 4.62 -4.50
C TYR A 47 -12.00 4.60 -5.49
N GLU A 48 -13.09 3.97 -5.13
CA GLU A 48 -14.24 3.70 -6.02
C GLU A 48 -14.87 4.98 -6.56
N ASN A 49 -14.86 6.06 -5.76
CA ASN A 49 -15.47 7.35 -6.11
C ASN A 49 -14.45 8.47 -6.42
N SER A 50 -13.15 8.18 -6.35
CA SER A 50 -12.07 9.16 -6.52
C SER A 50 -11.07 8.73 -7.59
N VAL A 51 -10.08 7.95 -7.24
CA VAL A 51 -8.93 7.57 -8.09
C VAL A 51 -9.34 6.68 -9.26
N ILE A 52 -10.20 5.68 -9.03
CA ILE A 52 -10.61 4.73 -10.08
C ILE A 52 -11.33 5.44 -11.23
N PRO A 53 -12.35 6.30 -11.00
CA PRO A 53 -13.00 7.04 -12.10
C PRO A 53 -12.04 7.97 -12.86
N GLU A 54 -11.03 8.54 -12.20
CA GLU A 54 -10.00 9.36 -12.87
C GLU A 54 -9.09 8.50 -13.74
N LEU A 55 -8.70 7.33 -13.26
CA LEU A 55 -7.89 6.39 -14.01
C LEU A 55 -8.64 5.85 -15.23
N GLU A 56 -9.91 5.52 -15.09
CA GLU A 56 -10.78 5.10 -16.19
C GLU A 56 -10.89 6.21 -17.26
N ARG A 57 -11.13 7.46 -16.86
CA ARG A 57 -11.14 8.60 -17.79
C ARG A 57 -9.81 8.79 -18.51
N ALA A 58 -8.68 8.63 -17.83
CA ALA A 58 -7.36 8.72 -18.43
C ALA A 58 -7.14 7.62 -19.50
N ILE A 59 -7.56 6.39 -19.20
CA ILE A 59 -7.49 5.25 -20.15
C ILE A 59 -8.41 5.50 -21.35
N LEU A 60 -9.65 5.93 -21.12
CA LEU A 60 -10.60 6.27 -22.21
C LEU A 60 -10.08 7.38 -23.11
N SER A 61 -9.31 8.32 -22.56
CA SER A 61 -8.66 9.40 -23.31
C SER A 61 -7.32 9.01 -23.93
N LYS A 62 -6.87 7.76 -23.74
CA LYS A 62 -5.57 7.24 -24.24
C LYS A 62 -4.36 8.03 -23.72
N HIS A 63 -4.46 8.61 -22.53
CA HIS A 63 -3.40 9.39 -21.91
C HIS A 63 -2.29 8.51 -21.32
N ASN A 64 -1.08 9.01 -21.33
CA ASN A 64 -0.07 8.57 -20.37
C ASN A 64 -0.46 9.12 -18.99
N ILE A 65 -0.13 8.38 -17.92
CA ILE A 65 -0.70 8.60 -16.60
C ILE A 65 0.42 8.87 -15.60
N ASN A 66 0.26 9.87 -14.74
CA ASN A 66 1.09 10.07 -13.56
C ASN A 66 0.22 9.88 -12.30
N LEU A 67 0.55 8.86 -11.50
CA LEU A 67 -0.06 8.64 -10.19
C LEU A 67 0.76 9.39 -9.14
N LEU A 68 0.20 10.46 -8.61
CA LEU A 68 0.84 11.33 -7.64
C LEU A 68 0.25 11.13 -6.25
N GLY A 69 1.09 10.85 -5.27
CA GLY A 69 0.66 10.69 -3.89
C GLY A 69 1.73 10.09 -3.00
N LEU A 70 1.49 10.08 -1.71
CA LEU A 70 2.44 9.65 -0.70
C LEU A 70 2.71 8.14 -0.75
N ARG A 71 3.65 7.66 0.07
CA ARG A 71 4.04 6.25 0.16
C ARG A 71 2.86 5.38 0.63
N GLY A 72 2.76 4.17 0.09
CA GLY A 72 1.74 3.19 0.50
C GLY A 72 0.31 3.47 0.04
N GLN A 73 0.13 4.32 -0.96
CA GLN A 73 -1.18 4.64 -1.57
C GLN A 73 -1.47 3.82 -2.84
N ALA A 74 -1.03 2.58 -2.89
CA ALA A 74 -1.32 1.58 -3.92
C ALA A 74 -1.00 1.98 -5.39
N LYS A 75 -0.19 3.03 -5.65
CA LYS A 75 0.12 3.53 -7.00
C LYS A 75 0.61 2.42 -7.95
N THR A 76 1.64 1.68 -7.55
CA THR A 76 2.20 0.57 -8.36
C THR A 76 1.20 -0.57 -8.53
N ARG A 77 0.35 -0.84 -7.52
CA ARG A 77 -0.70 -1.87 -7.61
C ARG A 77 -1.76 -1.49 -8.65
N LEU A 78 -2.20 -0.23 -8.68
CA LEU A 78 -3.10 0.27 -9.71
C LEU A 78 -2.52 0.08 -11.11
N ALA A 79 -1.25 0.45 -11.32
CA ALA A 79 -0.57 0.27 -12.59
C ALA A 79 -0.50 -1.21 -13.02
N ARG A 80 -0.20 -2.13 -12.09
CA ARG A 80 -0.18 -3.57 -12.36
C ARG A 80 -1.55 -4.14 -12.70
N LEU A 81 -2.61 -3.65 -12.07
CA LEU A 81 -3.97 -4.10 -12.35
C LEU A 81 -4.45 -3.70 -13.76
N MET A 82 -3.85 -2.67 -14.37
CA MET A 82 -4.14 -2.31 -15.76
C MET A 82 -3.81 -3.43 -16.75
N VAL A 83 -2.93 -4.38 -16.40
CA VAL A 83 -2.65 -5.59 -17.22
C VAL A 83 -3.93 -6.39 -17.49
N ASN A 84 -4.92 -6.35 -16.59
CA ASN A 84 -6.21 -7.00 -16.79
C ASN A 84 -7.07 -6.38 -17.88
N LEU A 85 -6.66 -5.22 -18.41
CA LEU A 85 -7.26 -4.55 -19.55
C LEU A 85 -6.54 -4.88 -20.87
N LEU A 86 -5.47 -5.66 -20.86
CA LEU A 86 -4.83 -6.16 -22.07
C LEU A 86 -5.53 -7.43 -22.55
N ASP A 87 -5.51 -7.66 -23.86
CA ASP A 87 -5.90 -8.93 -24.47
C ASP A 87 -5.02 -10.05 -23.89
N GLU A 88 -5.59 -11.22 -23.69
CA GLU A 88 -4.90 -12.33 -23.04
C GLU A 88 -3.61 -12.71 -23.77
N TYR A 89 -3.66 -12.72 -25.11
CA TYR A 89 -2.53 -13.00 -25.98
C TYR A 89 -2.49 -12.04 -27.17
N ILE A 90 -1.28 -11.63 -27.56
CA ILE A 90 -1.04 -10.94 -28.83
C ILE A 90 0.04 -11.67 -29.65
N PRO A 91 -0.04 -11.66 -31.01
CA PRO A 91 1.01 -12.23 -31.82
C PRO A 91 2.22 -11.29 -31.88
N VAL A 92 3.41 -11.87 -31.82
CA VAL A 92 4.71 -11.20 -32.04
C VAL A 92 5.55 -12.02 -33.01
N VAL A 93 6.46 -11.39 -33.74
CA VAL A 93 7.42 -12.09 -34.60
C VAL A 93 8.36 -12.89 -33.71
N GLU A 94 8.48 -14.19 -33.94
CA GLU A 94 9.34 -15.07 -33.13
C GLU A 94 10.80 -14.62 -33.21
N GLY A 95 11.45 -14.50 -32.03
CA GLY A 95 12.83 -14.03 -31.90
C GLY A 95 13.01 -12.51 -31.95
N SER A 96 11.94 -11.72 -32.06
CA SER A 96 12.02 -10.27 -31.96
C SER A 96 12.39 -9.84 -30.53
N GLU A 97 13.43 -9.00 -30.40
CA GLU A 97 13.82 -8.42 -29.12
C GLU A 97 12.88 -7.31 -28.62
N ILE A 98 11.99 -6.78 -29.51
CA ILE A 98 11.14 -5.63 -29.22
C ILE A 98 9.66 -5.90 -29.49
N ASN A 99 9.22 -7.13 -29.35
CA ASN A 99 7.81 -7.54 -29.50
C ASN A 99 7.18 -7.05 -30.82
N ASP A 100 7.88 -7.19 -31.96
CA ASP A 100 7.39 -6.73 -33.26
C ASP A 100 6.03 -7.31 -33.58
N ASP A 101 5.12 -6.45 -34.03
CA ASP A 101 3.85 -6.85 -34.59
C ASP A 101 4.09 -7.53 -35.96
N PRO A 102 3.64 -8.78 -36.16
CA PRO A 102 3.81 -9.47 -37.45
C PRO A 102 3.18 -8.72 -38.63
N LEU A 103 2.11 -7.93 -38.38
CA LEU A 103 1.42 -7.16 -39.42
C LEU A 103 2.07 -5.78 -39.64
N ASN A 104 2.77 -5.24 -38.65
CA ASN A 104 3.41 -3.92 -38.69
C ASN A 104 4.80 -3.94 -38.05
N PRO A 105 5.77 -4.67 -38.61
CA PRO A 105 7.11 -4.82 -38.01
C PRO A 105 7.87 -3.50 -38.03
N ILE A 106 8.50 -3.16 -36.88
CA ILE A 106 9.30 -1.93 -36.75
C ILE A 106 10.80 -2.20 -36.77
N SER A 107 11.26 -3.33 -36.18
CA SER A 107 12.68 -3.69 -36.19
C SER A 107 13.16 -4.14 -37.57
N ARG A 108 14.46 -3.96 -37.81
CA ARG A 108 15.11 -4.49 -39.00
C ARG A 108 15.06 -6.02 -39.02
N PHE A 109 15.29 -6.67 -37.87
CA PHE A 109 15.23 -8.12 -37.74
C PHE A 109 13.88 -8.67 -38.25
N ALA A 110 12.77 -8.16 -37.71
CA ALA A 110 11.44 -8.63 -38.10
C ALA A 110 11.15 -8.36 -39.57
N LYS A 111 11.54 -7.19 -40.12
CA LYS A 111 11.37 -6.85 -41.54
C LYS A 111 12.16 -7.79 -42.47
N GLU A 112 13.43 -8.08 -42.13
CA GLU A 112 14.26 -9.00 -42.90
C GLU A 112 13.67 -10.42 -42.86
N LEU A 113 13.26 -10.90 -41.66
CA LEU A 113 12.67 -12.23 -41.50
C LEU A 113 11.35 -12.41 -42.31
N ILE A 114 10.47 -11.39 -42.26
CA ILE A 114 9.23 -11.40 -43.03
C ILE A 114 9.50 -11.34 -44.53
N ASN A 115 10.49 -10.55 -44.98
CA ASN A 115 10.88 -10.50 -46.38
C ASN A 115 11.45 -11.83 -46.91
N GLU A 116 12.16 -12.56 -46.04
CA GLU A 116 12.76 -13.85 -46.37
C GLU A 116 11.71 -14.99 -46.40
N LYS A 117 10.86 -15.07 -45.37
CA LYS A 117 9.95 -16.20 -45.15
C LYS A 117 8.51 -15.93 -45.59
N GLY A 118 8.13 -14.69 -45.85
CA GLY A 118 6.77 -14.31 -46.23
C GLY A 118 5.72 -14.87 -45.25
N ASP A 119 4.73 -15.56 -45.80
CA ASP A 119 3.63 -16.16 -45.04
C ASP A 119 4.06 -17.25 -44.08
N GLU A 120 5.25 -17.84 -44.24
CA GLU A 120 5.83 -18.84 -43.33
C GLU A 120 6.60 -18.22 -42.16
N THR A 121 6.59 -16.90 -42.03
CA THR A 121 7.23 -16.21 -40.89
C THR A 121 6.65 -16.73 -39.57
N PRO A 122 7.48 -17.29 -38.68
CA PRO A 122 6.99 -17.82 -37.41
C PRO A 122 6.55 -16.69 -36.48
N ILE A 123 5.44 -16.92 -35.79
CA ILE A 123 4.92 -16.02 -34.76
C ILE A 123 4.83 -16.74 -33.43
N TYR A 124 4.94 -15.95 -32.36
CA TYR A 124 4.78 -16.37 -30.98
C TYR A 124 3.63 -15.58 -30.34
N TRP A 125 2.84 -16.24 -29.49
CA TRP A 125 1.75 -15.60 -28.77
C TRP A 125 2.24 -15.14 -27.38
N LEU A 126 2.40 -13.82 -27.24
CA LEU A 126 2.85 -13.19 -26.01
C LEU A 126 1.67 -13.01 -25.05
N HIS A 127 1.75 -13.62 -23.87
CA HIS A 127 0.72 -13.50 -22.85
C HIS A 127 0.77 -12.14 -22.15
N ARG A 128 -0.39 -11.60 -21.77
CA ARG A 128 -0.50 -10.26 -21.13
C ARG A 128 0.34 -10.09 -19.86
N SER A 129 0.63 -11.17 -19.09
CA SER A 129 1.50 -11.09 -17.91
C SER A 129 2.94 -10.69 -18.23
N GLU A 130 3.39 -10.92 -19.47
CA GLU A 130 4.71 -10.53 -19.97
C GLU A 130 4.74 -9.11 -20.56
N ARG A 131 3.55 -8.48 -20.66
CA ARG A 131 3.36 -7.15 -21.25
C ARG A 131 3.34 -6.04 -20.18
N PHE A 132 4.04 -6.26 -19.09
CA PHE A 132 4.22 -5.29 -18.02
C PHE A 132 5.70 -5.19 -17.66
N ALA A 133 6.25 -4.00 -17.81
CA ALA A 133 7.61 -3.70 -17.42
C ALA A 133 7.63 -2.53 -16.44
N GLU A 134 8.44 -2.63 -15.41
CA GLU A 134 8.59 -1.55 -14.44
C GLU A 134 10.06 -1.26 -14.14
N LYS A 135 10.37 0.00 -13.94
CA LYS A 135 11.69 0.47 -13.51
C LYS A 135 11.52 1.44 -12.36
N LEU A 136 12.27 1.21 -11.29
CA LEU A 136 12.47 2.21 -10.26
C LEU A 136 13.47 3.25 -10.76
N ALA A 137 13.11 4.51 -10.70
CA ALA A 137 14.01 5.60 -10.98
C ALA A 137 15.03 5.69 -9.84
N THR A 138 16.29 5.47 -10.16
CA THR A 138 17.42 5.61 -9.24
C THR A 138 18.52 6.45 -9.90
N PRO A 139 19.36 7.13 -9.14
CA PRO A 139 20.40 8.01 -9.70
C PRO A 139 21.42 7.31 -10.59
N ASP A 140 21.61 6.00 -10.46
CA ASP A 140 22.53 5.18 -11.25
C ASP A 140 21.96 4.73 -12.60
N VAL A 141 20.65 4.91 -12.85
CA VAL A 141 20.04 4.58 -14.14
C VAL A 141 20.66 5.39 -15.26
N THR A 142 21.01 4.72 -16.36
CA THR A 142 21.62 5.35 -17.54
C THR A 142 20.64 5.41 -18.72
N VAL A 143 20.96 6.27 -19.70
CA VAL A 143 20.21 6.30 -20.97
C VAL A 143 20.32 4.97 -21.72
N ALA A 144 21.47 4.29 -21.62
CA ALA A 144 21.67 2.97 -22.22
C ALA A 144 20.72 1.93 -21.64
N ASP A 145 20.50 1.93 -20.31
CA ASP A 145 19.57 1.00 -19.65
C ASP A 145 18.14 1.19 -20.12
N ILE A 146 17.71 2.46 -20.30
CA ILE A 146 16.35 2.81 -20.64
C ILE A 146 16.09 2.71 -22.14
N ILE A 147 16.95 3.29 -22.95
CA ILE A 147 16.77 3.43 -24.42
C ILE A 147 17.59 2.41 -25.17
N GLY A 148 18.86 2.26 -24.80
CA GLY A 148 19.82 1.40 -25.47
C GLY A 148 21.05 2.16 -25.95
N ASP A 149 22.05 1.39 -26.38
CA ASP A 149 23.31 1.88 -26.90
C ASP A 149 23.93 0.87 -27.87
N VAL A 150 25.08 1.20 -28.45
CA VAL A 150 25.86 0.29 -29.28
C VAL A 150 26.44 -0.81 -28.40
N ASP A 151 26.33 -2.06 -28.86
CA ASP A 151 26.99 -3.20 -28.26
C ASP A 151 28.32 -3.48 -28.96
N PRO A 152 29.47 -3.11 -28.35
CA PRO A 152 30.78 -3.32 -28.94
C PRO A 152 31.12 -4.80 -29.10
N ILE A 153 30.58 -5.67 -28.29
CA ILE A 153 30.79 -7.13 -28.37
C ILE A 153 30.03 -7.69 -29.57
N LYS A 154 28.76 -7.32 -29.76
CA LYS A 154 27.99 -7.67 -30.97
C LYS A 154 28.71 -7.17 -32.25
N ALA A 155 29.21 -5.93 -32.24
CA ALA A 155 29.93 -5.35 -33.37
C ALA A 155 31.17 -6.14 -33.73
N ALA A 156 31.99 -6.51 -32.73
CA ALA A 156 33.19 -7.28 -32.93
C ALA A 156 32.88 -8.71 -33.43
N ASN A 157 31.91 -9.38 -32.81
CA ASN A 157 31.54 -10.76 -33.17
C ASN A 157 30.94 -10.84 -34.57
N LEU A 158 30.13 -9.89 -34.97
CA LEU A 158 29.48 -9.84 -36.28
C LEU A 158 30.36 -9.15 -37.32
N LYS A 159 31.51 -8.62 -36.96
CA LYS A 159 32.41 -7.82 -37.82
C LYS A 159 31.68 -6.66 -38.54
N LEU A 160 30.80 -5.99 -37.80
CA LEU A 160 29.97 -4.90 -38.32
C LEU A 160 30.50 -3.54 -37.84
N SER A 161 30.20 -2.51 -38.62
CA SER A 161 30.44 -1.13 -38.22
C SER A 161 29.52 -0.73 -37.03
N TYR A 162 29.98 0.14 -36.16
CA TYR A 162 29.16 0.72 -35.11
C TYR A 162 27.96 1.53 -35.63
N ALA A 163 27.88 1.79 -36.93
CA ALA A 163 26.74 2.42 -37.57
C ALA A 163 25.67 1.42 -38.08
N ASP A 164 25.89 0.12 -37.91
CA ASP A 164 24.95 -0.93 -38.33
C ASP A 164 23.93 -1.20 -37.22
N ASP A 165 22.64 -1.16 -37.56
CA ASP A 165 21.53 -1.32 -36.62
C ASP A 165 21.55 -2.66 -35.87
N ARG A 166 22.20 -3.69 -36.42
CA ARG A 166 22.33 -5.02 -35.81
C ARG A 166 23.23 -5.05 -34.59
N VAL A 167 24.05 -4.02 -34.37
CA VAL A 167 24.90 -3.89 -33.19
C VAL A 167 24.23 -3.15 -32.03
N ILE A 168 22.98 -2.81 -32.19
CA ILE A 168 22.21 -2.13 -31.12
C ILE A 168 21.88 -3.13 -30.01
N HIS A 169 22.12 -2.70 -28.78
CA HIS A 169 21.55 -3.27 -27.57
C HIS A 169 20.35 -2.43 -27.15
N TYR A 170 19.16 -3.00 -27.27
CA TYR A 170 17.92 -2.32 -26.89
C TYR A 170 17.81 -2.20 -25.38
N GLY A 171 17.50 -1.00 -24.88
CA GLY A 171 17.17 -0.77 -23.48
C GLY A 171 15.78 -1.29 -23.11
N MET A 172 15.35 -0.98 -21.89
CA MET A 172 14.07 -1.48 -21.37
C MET A 172 12.86 -0.96 -22.15
N ILE A 173 12.88 0.30 -22.58
CA ILE A 173 11.74 0.91 -23.31
C ILE A 173 11.50 0.22 -24.65
N PRO A 174 12.47 0.09 -25.57
CA PRO A 174 12.23 -0.63 -26.81
C PRO A 174 11.75 -2.07 -26.63
N ARG A 175 12.33 -2.79 -25.63
CA ARG A 175 11.90 -4.15 -25.30
C ARG A 175 10.48 -4.24 -24.77
N ALA A 176 9.98 -3.15 -24.16
CA ALA A 176 8.61 -3.04 -23.67
C ALA A 176 7.64 -2.49 -24.74
N ASN A 177 7.99 -2.52 -26.03
CA ASN A 177 7.06 -2.20 -27.09
C ASN A 177 5.79 -3.06 -26.98
N ARG A 178 4.62 -2.47 -27.20
CA ARG A 178 3.29 -3.06 -27.02
C ARG A 178 2.98 -3.50 -25.58
N CYS A 179 3.65 -2.87 -24.58
CA CYS A 179 3.51 -3.16 -23.16
C CYS A 179 3.13 -1.91 -22.36
N ILE A 180 2.64 -2.13 -21.15
CA ILE A 180 2.55 -1.10 -20.10
C ILE A 180 3.95 -0.93 -19.52
N PHE A 181 4.49 0.29 -19.54
CA PHE A 181 5.79 0.61 -18.97
C PHE A 181 5.64 1.57 -17.79
N VAL A 182 6.07 1.13 -16.62
CA VAL A 182 5.95 1.89 -15.37
C VAL A 182 7.32 2.43 -14.98
N ILE A 183 7.39 3.74 -14.74
CA ILE A 183 8.55 4.36 -14.08
C ILE A 183 8.12 4.80 -12.69
N ASN A 184 8.62 4.10 -11.68
CA ASN A 184 8.36 4.42 -10.29
C ASN A 184 9.32 5.51 -9.80
N GLU A 185 8.79 6.45 -9.01
CA GLU A 185 9.54 7.57 -8.41
C GLU A 185 10.22 8.45 -9.48
N LEU A 186 9.45 8.85 -10.50
CA LEU A 186 9.93 9.60 -11.65
C LEU A 186 10.82 10.81 -11.31
N PRO A 187 10.60 11.61 -10.25
CA PRO A 187 11.46 12.73 -9.87
C PRO A 187 12.92 12.34 -9.58
N ASP A 188 13.19 11.10 -9.14
CA ASP A 188 14.54 10.60 -8.87
C ASP A 188 15.34 10.31 -10.16
N LEU A 189 14.64 10.25 -11.32
CA LEU A 189 15.27 10.02 -12.60
C LEU A 189 16.06 11.27 -13.05
N GLN A 190 17.32 11.08 -13.39
CA GLN A 190 18.18 12.19 -13.85
C GLN A 190 17.52 13.00 -14.99
N ALA A 191 17.62 14.34 -14.94
CA ALA A 191 16.99 15.23 -15.92
C ALA A 191 17.34 14.89 -17.38
N ARG A 192 18.57 14.45 -17.67
CA ARG A 192 19.00 14.02 -19.01
C ARG A 192 18.21 12.82 -19.54
N ILE A 193 17.76 11.90 -18.64
CA ILE A 193 16.98 10.74 -19.03
C ILE A 193 15.53 11.16 -19.20
N GLN A 194 15.01 12.03 -18.33
CA GLN A 194 13.69 12.62 -18.50
C GLN A 194 13.57 13.34 -19.86
N VAL A 195 14.61 14.06 -20.29
CA VAL A 195 14.66 14.68 -21.62
C VAL A 195 14.60 13.65 -22.75
N ALA A 196 15.27 12.50 -22.58
CA ALA A 196 15.23 11.44 -23.58
C ALA A 196 13.83 10.83 -23.75
N LEU A 197 12.97 10.92 -22.73
CA LEU A 197 11.58 10.46 -22.81
C LEU A 197 10.67 11.42 -23.59
N PHE A 198 11.07 12.68 -23.85
CA PHE A 198 10.21 13.66 -24.55
C PHE A 198 9.76 13.19 -25.92
N ASN A 199 10.73 12.74 -26.74
CA ASN A 199 10.44 12.29 -28.08
C ASN A 199 9.50 11.07 -28.08
N ILE A 200 9.72 10.16 -27.13
CA ILE A 200 8.91 8.95 -27.00
C ILE A 200 7.46 9.31 -26.64
N LEU A 201 7.27 10.25 -25.72
CA LEU A 201 5.92 10.65 -25.30
C LEU A 201 5.20 11.53 -26.33
N GLN A 202 5.93 12.31 -27.11
CA GLN A 202 5.37 13.23 -28.10
C GLN A 202 5.20 12.60 -29.45
N GLU A 203 6.27 11.99 -29.97
CA GLU A 203 6.33 11.48 -31.36
C GLU A 203 6.09 9.94 -31.40
N GLY A 204 6.12 9.27 -30.22
CA GLY A 204 6.01 7.82 -30.15
C GLY A 204 7.27 7.10 -30.64
N ASP A 205 8.34 7.82 -30.95
CA ASP A 205 9.56 7.21 -31.48
C ASP A 205 10.77 7.41 -30.57
N ILE A 206 11.75 6.52 -30.70
CA ILE A 206 13.05 6.66 -30.06
C ILE A 206 14.13 6.86 -31.10
N GLN A 207 15.13 7.66 -30.70
CA GLN A 207 16.39 7.80 -31.44
C GLN A 207 17.55 7.29 -30.56
N ILE A 208 18.15 6.19 -30.97
CA ILE A 208 19.33 5.65 -30.30
C ILE A 208 20.55 6.44 -30.76
N ARG A 209 21.38 6.87 -29.80
CA ARG A 209 22.54 7.72 -30.04
C ARG A 209 23.48 7.14 -31.11
N GLY A 210 23.80 7.97 -32.13
CA GLY A 210 24.68 7.56 -33.22
C GLY A 210 24.00 6.90 -34.40
N PHE A 211 22.72 6.54 -34.26
CA PHE A 211 21.93 5.94 -35.35
C PHE A 211 20.89 6.91 -35.89
N LYS A 212 20.64 6.83 -37.20
CA LYS A 212 19.50 7.52 -37.84
C LYS A 212 18.20 6.70 -37.71
N LEU A 213 18.21 5.67 -36.88
CA LEU A 213 17.09 4.78 -36.69
C LEU A 213 16.05 5.45 -35.80
N ARG A 214 14.82 5.53 -36.29
CA ARG A 214 13.65 5.87 -35.51
C ARG A 214 12.76 4.63 -35.37
N LEU A 215 12.42 4.26 -34.15
CA LEU A 215 11.52 3.16 -33.87
C LEU A 215 10.20 3.72 -33.32
N PRO A 216 9.12 3.67 -34.09
CA PRO A 216 7.81 4.05 -33.59
C PRO A 216 7.32 3.00 -32.59
N LEU A 217 7.34 3.35 -31.31
CA LEU A 217 6.93 2.45 -30.23
C LEU A 217 5.47 2.65 -29.86
N ASP A 218 4.79 1.56 -29.64
CA ASP A 218 3.42 1.54 -29.13
C ASP A 218 3.42 1.18 -27.65
N MET A 219 3.23 2.17 -26.77
CA MET A 219 3.38 2.00 -25.34
C MET A 219 2.33 2.75 -24.53
N GLN A 220 1.96 2.16 -23.39
CA GLN A 220 1.25 2.86 -22.34
C GLN A 220 2.23 3.17 -21.19
N PHE A 221 2.55 4.44 -21.00
CA PHE A 221 3.35 4.88 -19.86
C PHE A 221 2.49 5.15 -18.64
N VAL A 222 2.97 4.67 -17.49
CA VAL A 222 2.46 5.01 -16.17
C VAL A 222 3.65 5.46 -15.32
N PHE A 223 3.56 6.65 -14.78
CA PHE A 223 4.56 7.20 -13.87
C PHE A 223 4.00 7.19 -12.45
N THR A 224 4.89 7.03 -11.47
CA THR A 224 4.54 7.30 -10.08
C THR A 224 5.46 8.38 -9.52
N ALA A 225 4.94 9.23 -8.65
CA ALA A 225 5.69 10.27 -7.98
C ALA A 225 5.12 10.50 -6.58
N ASN A 226 5.99 10.95 -5.67
CA ASN A 226 5.58 11.48 -4.38
C ASN A 226 5.67 13.00 -4.42
N PRO A 227 4.73 13.74 -3.80
CA PRO A 227 4.78 15.21 -3.76
C PRO A 227 6.10 15.76 -3.17
N GLU A 228 6.69 15.05 -2.22
CA GLU A 228 7.95 15.44 -1.57
C GLU A 228 9.17 15.36 -2.47
N ASP A 229 9.17 14.39 -3.38
CA ASP A 229 10.31 14.20 -4.28
C ASP A 229 10.54 15.43 -5.17
N TYR A 230 9.49 16.28 -5.34
CA TYR A 230 9.60 17.53 -6.07
C TYR A 230 10.45 18.61 -5.36
N THR A 231 10.72 18.45 -4.08
CA THR A 231 11.43 19.48 -3.28
C THR A 231 12.82 19.06 -2.85
N ASN A 232 13.06 17.78 -2.60
CA ASN A 232 14.27 17.30 -1.92
C ASN A 232 15.21 16.45 -2.79
N ARG A 233 14.69 15.67 -3.76
CA ARG A 233 15.49 14.70 -4.53
C ARG A 233 15.57 15.00 -6.03
N GLY A 234 14.64 15.77 -6.54
CA GLY A 234 14.56 16.11 -7.95
C GLY A 234 13.20 16.72 -8.30
N SER A 235 13.03 17.07 -9.56
CA SER A 235 11.74 17.51 -10.06
C SER A 235 11.44 16.87 -11.40
N ILE A 236 10.19 16.65 -11.71
CA ILE A 236 9.79 16.33 -13.09
C ILE A 236 10.04 17.60 -13.90
N VAL A 237 10.89 17.51 -14.91
CA VAL A 237 11.17 18.66 -15.77
C VAL A 237 9.87 19.10 -16.47
N THR A 238 9.63 20.42 -16.48
CA THR A 238 8.36 21.00 -16.97
C THR A 238 7.93 20.46 -18.34
N PRO A 239 8.82 20.32 -19.34
CA PRO A 239 8.43 19.77 -20.63
C PRO A 239 7.95 18.30 -20.59
N LEU A 240 8.44 17.50 -19.64
CA LEU A 240 7.95 16.12 -19.47
C LEU A 240 6.57 16.13 -18.83
N LYS A 241 6.38 16.95 -17.81
CA LYS A 241 5.10 17.10 -17.13
C LYS A 241 3.98 17.52 -18.09
N ASP A 242 4.28 18.44 -19.01
CA ASP A 242 3.34 18.91 -20.04
C ASP A 242 2.91 17.81 -21.04
N ARG A 243 3.72 16.76 -21.20
CA ARG A 243 3.44 15.65 -22.12
C ARG A 243 2.77 14.46 -21.46
N ILE A 244 2.63 14.45 -20.15
CA ILE A 244 1.84 13.46 -19.43
C ILE A 244 0.39 13.94 -19.45
N GLY A 245 -0.49 13.16 -20.09
CA GLY A 245 -1.86 13.60 -20.37
C GLY A 245 -2.76 13.68 -19.13
N SER A 246 -2.53 12.82 -18.11
CA SER A 246 -3.33 12.82 -16.88
C SER A 246 -2.46 12.67 -15.65
N GLN A 247 -2.68 13.53 -14.65
CA GLN A 247 -2.14 13.39 -13.30
C GLN A 247 -3.29 13.07 -12.35
N ILE A 248 -3.17 11.97 -11.62
CA ILE A 248 -4.19 11.45 -10.72
C ILE A 248 -3.63 11.48 -9.30
N LEU A 249 -4.35 12.15 -8.41
CA LEU A 249 -3.97 12.24 -7.01
C LEU A 249 -4.50 11.03 -6.24
N THR A 250 -3.61 10.31 -5.59
CA THR A 250 -3.97 9.23 -4.67
C THR A 250 -4.03 9.74 -3.24
N HIS A 251 -4.75 9.05 -2.36
CA HIS A 251 -4.93 9.42 -0.96
C HIS A 251 -4.88 8.20 -0.04
N TYR A 252 -4.84 8.41 1.26
CA TYR A 252 -5.03 7.36 2.25
C TYR A 252 -6.52 7.04 2.44
N PRO A 253 -6.88 5.88 3.04
CA PRO A 253 -8.26 5.62 3.45
C PRO A 253 -8.79 6.76 4.29
N GLU A 254 -10.04 7.17 4.02
CA GLU A 254 -10.69 8.30 4.69
C GLU A 254 -11.46 7.86 5.94
N ASP A 255 -11.74 6.56 6.05
CA ASP A 255 -12.48 5.97 7.16
C ASP A 255 -11.83 4.68 7.68
N ILE A 256 -12.13 4.35 8.95
CA ILE A 256 -11.58 3.19 9.65
C ILE A 256 -12.00 1.87 8.98
N GLU A 257 -13.24 1.76 8.49
CA GLU A 257 -13.76 0.53 7.90
C GLU A 257 -13.01 0.17 6.60
N THR A 258 -12.76 1.17 5.76
CA THR A 258 -11.91 1.01 4.56
C THR A 258 -10.49 0.60 4.95
N ALA A 259 -9.89 1.24 5.95
CA ALA A 259 -8.55 0.90 6.43
C ALA A 259 -8.48 -0.54 6.96
N LYS A 260 -9.45 -0.97 7.79
CA LYS A 260 -9.57 -2.36 8.27
C LYS A 260 -9.69 -3.38 7.14
N THR A 261 -10.46 -3.04 6.11
CA THR A 261 -10.64 -3.90 4.93
C THR A 261 -9.30 -4.11 4.21
N ILE A 262 -8.54 -3.06 4.03
CA ILE A 262 -7.19 -3.11 3.41
C ILE A 262 -6.25 -3.94 4.28
N THR A 263 -6.15 -3.66 5.58
CA THR A 263 -5.29 -4.38 6.51
C THR A 263 -5.63 -5.86 6.56
N LYS A 264 -6.91 -6.21 6.65
CA LYS A 264 -7.39 -7.59 6.62
C LYS A 264 -7.02 -8.30 5.33
N GLN A 265 -7.19 -7.66 4.17
CA GLN A 265 -6.85 -8.23 2.86
C GLN A 265 -5.35 -8.53 2.74
N GLU A 266 -4.49 -7.63 3.22
CA GLU A 266 -3.04 -7.77 3.08
C GLU A 266 -2.43 -8.74 4.11
N THR A 267 -3.03 -8.85 5.31
CA THR A 267 -2.57 -9.74 6.38
C THR A 267 -3.16 -11.15 6.31
N ASP A 268 -4.18 -11.38 5.47
CA ASP A 268 -4.87 -12.68 5.33
C ASP A 268 -3.95 -13.84 4.89
N LYS A 269 -2.73 -13.55 4.48
CA LYS A 269 -1.74 -14.56 4.06
C LYS A 269 -1.12 -15.34 5.23
N ALA A 270 -1.23 -14.86 6.48
CA ALA A 270 -0.70 -15.52 7.69
C ALA A 270 -1.75 -16.40 8.37
N SER A 271 -2.19 -17.48 7.72
CA SER A 271 -3.35 -18.28 8.16
C SER A 271 -3.19 -19.05 9.48
N ALA A 272 -1.96 -19.36 9.92
CA ALA A 272 -1.75 -20.22 11.11
C ALA A 272 -2.13 -19.57 12.44
N GLN A 273 -2.08 -18.23 12.55
CA GLN A 273 -2.39 -17.51 13.78
C GLN A 273 -3.89 -17.28 14.00
N LYS A 274 -4.71 -17.38 12.94
CA LYS A 274 -6.15 -17.05 12.99
C LYS A 274 -6.97 -17.96 13.90
N GLU A 275 -6.59 -19.23 14.04
CA GLU A 275 -7.27 -20.19 14.89
C GLU A 275 -6.83 -20.08 16.35
N PHE A 276 -5.63 -19.55 16.57
CA PHE A 276 -5.02 -19.45 17.89
C PHE A 276 -5.34 -18.12 18.59
N ILE A 277 -5.45 -17.00 17.84
CA ILE A 277 -5.63 -15.66 18.38
C ILE A 277 -7.00 -15.10 17.99
N GLN A 278 -7.80 -14.75 18.98
CA GLN A 278 -9.05 -14.02 18.77
C GLN A 278 -8.76 -12.52 18.76
N VAL A 279 -9.22 -11.84 17.72
CA VAL A 279 -9.02 -10.40 17.54
C VAL A 279 -10.34 -9.68 17.75
N PRO A 280 -10.53 -8.96 18.87
CA PRO A 280 -11.69 -8.12 19.09
C PRO A 280 -11.84 -7.06 18.02
N GLU A 281 -13.10 -6.72 17.66
CA GLU A 281 -13.34 -5.72 16.62
C GLU A 281 -12.82 -4.34 17.04
N LEU A 282 -13.03 -3.95 18.30
CA LEU A 282 -12.49 -2.71 18.85
C LEU A 282 -10.95 -2.64 18.81
N ALA A 283 -10.26 -3.79 18.90
CA ALA A 283 -8.80 -3.82 18.76
C ALA A 283 -8.37 -3.47 17.33
N ARG A 284 -9.15 -3.87 16.32
CA ARG A 284 -8.91 -3.47 14.92
C ARG A 284 -9.16 -1.99 14.71
N ASP A 285 -10.25 -1.48 15.29
CA ASP A 285 -10.57 -0.05 15.22
C ASP A 285 -9.49 0.80 15.89
N LEU A 286 -9.01 0.37 17.05
CA LEU A 286 -7.93 1.06 17.76
C LEU A 286 -6.63 1.07 16.97
N LEU A 287 -6.28 -0.04 16.32
CA LEU A 287 -5.09 -0.11 15.48
C LEU A 287 -5.14 0.91 14.35
N GLU A 288 -6.25 0.95 13.62
CA GLU A 288 -6.40 1.90 12.51
C GLU A 288 -6.47 3.34 13.01
N GLN A 289 -7.14 3.59 14.15
CA GLN A 289 -7.18 4.92 14.75
C GLN A 289 -5.77 5.42 15.12
N ILE A 290 -4.87 4.54 15.61
CA ILE A 290 -3.47 4.90 15.88
C ILE A 290 -2.78 5.40 14.60
N VAL A 291 -3.06 4.77 13.47
CA VAL A 291 -2.48 5.18 12.18
C VAL A 291 -3.09 6.49 11.68
N PHE A 292 -4.38 6.74 11.93
CA PHE A 292 -5.02 8.03 11.66
C PHE A 292 -4.39 9.15 12.52
N GLU A 293 -4.23 8.92 13.84
CA GLU A 293 -3.53 9.85 14.72
C GLU A 293 -2.10 10.14 14.26
N ALA A 294 -1.39 9.12 13.76
CA ALA A 294 -0.05 9.29 13.23
C ALA A 294 -0.01 10.21 11.98
N ARG A 295 -1.05 10.20 11.14
CA ARG A 295 -1.15 11.08 9.96
C ARG A 295 -1.44 12.53 10.32
N GLU A 296 -2.07 12.77 11.46
CA GLU A 296 -2.48 14.09 11.95
C GLU A 296 -1.53 14.64 13.03
N SER A 297 -0.56 13.85 13.48
CA SER A 297 0.36 14.21 14.56
C SER A 297 1.31 15.32 14.15
N GLU A 298 1.43 16.35 15.00
CA GLU A 298 2.41 17.43 14.87
C GLU A 298 3.87 16.97 15.04
N PHE A 299 4.11 15.79 15.64
CA PHE A 299 5.43 15.20 15.83
C PHE A 299 5.93 14.41 14.60
N ILE A 300 5.06 14.17 13.62
CA ILE A 300 5.37 13.36 12.42
C ILE A 300 5.38 14.24 11.19
N ASP A 301 6.37 14.05 10.33
CA ASP A 301 6.46 14.80 9.07
C ASP A 301 5.32 14.39 8.12
N ALA A 302 4.33 15.27 7.99
CA ALA A 302 3.18 15.08 7.12
C ALA A 302 3.57 14.93 5.64
N LYS A 303 4.71 15.50 5.24
CA LYS A 303 5.22 15.39 3.86
C LYS A 303 5.68 13.98 3.54
N SER A 304 6.37 13.31 4.46
CA SER A 304 6.78 11.91 4.29
C SER A 304 5.60 10.94 4.29
N GLY A 305 4.52 11.31 4.92
CA GLY A 305 3.28 10.54 5.01
C GLY A 305 3.42 9.24 5.82
N VAL A 306 2.31 8.74 6.32
CA VAL A 306 2.23 7.50 7.08
C VAL A 306 1.61 6.40 6.22
N SER A 307 2.48 5.54 5.69
CA SER A 307 2.09 4.46 4.76
C SER A 307 1.07 3.49 5.36
N ALA A 308 0.12 3.03 4.55
CA ALA A 308 -0.78 1.92 4.93
C ALA A 308 -0.03 0.63 5.32
N ARG A 309 1.25 0.49 4.96
CA ARG A 309 2.11 -0.60 5.45
C ARG A 309 2.34 -0.53 6.97
N LEU A 310 2.10 0.64 7.60
CA LEU A 310 2.15 0.74 9.05
C LEU A 310 1.06 -0.10 9.70
N SER A 311 -0.21 0.05 9.28
CA SER A 311 -1.34 -0.77 9.77
C SER A 311 -1.04 -2.26 9.63
N ILE A 312 -0.57 -2.68 8.45
CA ILE A 312 -0.26 -4.09 8.15
C ILE A 312 0.80 -4.63 9.11
N THR A 313 1.96 -3.94 9.20
CA THR A 313 3.06 -4.40 10.07
C THR A 313 2.71 -4.30 11.55
N ALA A 314 1.98 -3.26 11.96
CA ALA A 314 1.51 -3.12 13.32
C ALA A 314 0.53 -4.25 13.70
N PHE A 315 -0.37 -4.63 12.79
CA PHE A 315 -1.27 -5.76 13.02
C PHE A 315 -0.52 -7.09 13.13
N GLU A 316 0.47 -7.34 12.27
CA GLU A 316 1.35 -8.51 12.38
C GLU A 316 2.10 -8.55 13.72
N ASN A 317 2.64 -7.40 14.17
CA ASN A 317 3.29 -7.29 15.46
C ASN A 317 2.32 -7.51 16.64
N LEU A 318 1.11 -6.98 16.55
CA LEU A 318 0.07 -7.16 17.55
C LEU A 318 -0.29 -8.64 17.72
N LEU A 319 -0.51 -9.35 16.60
CA LEU A 319 -0.75 -10.80 16.63
C LEU A 319 0.42 -11.56 17.23
N SER A 320 1.65 -11.25 16.80
CA SER A 320 2.86 -11.93 17.29
C SER A 320 3.13 -11.66 18.76
N THR A 321 2.75 -10.49 19.28
CA THR A 321 2.86 -10.16 20.71
C THR A 321 1.90 -11.00 21.54
N ALA A 322 0.63 -11.09 21.10
CA ALA A 322 -0.35 -11.94 21.78
C ALA A 322 0.02 -13.44 21.71
N GLU A 323 0.53 -13.90 20.55
CA GLU A 323 1.02 -15.26 20.38
C GLU A 323 2.16 -15.57 21.34
N ARG A 324 3.17 -14.69 21.39
CA ARG A 324 4.32 -14.84 22.29
C ARG A 324 3.86 -14.91 23.76
N ARG A 325 2.96 -14.03 24.17
CA ARG A 325 2.40 -14.03 25.54
C ARG A 325 1.71 -15.37 25.83
N ALA A 326 0.83 -15.83 24.96
CA ALA A 326 0.10 -17.10 25.13
C ALA A 326 1.03 -18.33 25.18
N LEU A 327 2.09 -18.34 24.35
CA LEU A 327 3.09 -19.42 24.39
C LEU A 327 3.85 -19.46 25.72
N LEU A 328 4.14 -18.30 26.30
CA LEU A 328 4.84 -18.21 27.59
C LEU A 328 3.94 -18.61 28.77
N SER A 329 2.64 -18.24 28.74
CA SER A 329 1.66 -18.63 29.76
C SER A 329 1.11 -20.06 29.58
N GLY A 330 1.43 -20.73 28.45
CA GLY A 330 0.98 -22.09 28.15
C GLY A 330 -0.48 -22.20 27.67
N ASP A 331 -1.05 -21.10 27.23
CA ASP A 331 -2.42 -21.07 26.71
C ASP A 331 -2.53 -21.74 25.33
N SER A 332 -3.59 -22.50 25.10
CA SER A 332 -3.90 -23.10 23.80
C SER A 332 -4.65 -22.18 22.85
N LYS A 333 -5.25 -21.11 23.39
CA LYS A 333 -5.92 -20.02 22.66
C LYS A 333 -5.82 -18.75 23.47
N THR A 334 -5.76 -17.60 22.81
CA THR A 334 -5.74 -16.31 23.46
C THR A 334 -6.54 -15.27 22.69
N MET A 335 -6.77 -14.12 23.32
CA MET A 335 -7.29 -12.91 22.65
C MET A 335 -6.26 -11.79 22.72
N ILE A 336 -6.40 -10.81 21.82
CA ILE A 336 -5.63 -9.56 21.93
C ILE A 336 -6.03 -8.85 23.23
N ARG A 337 -5.04 -8.37 23.98
CA ARG A 337 -5.18 -7.51 25.16
C ARG A 337 -4.65 -6.11 24.85
N LEU A 338 -5.04 -5.12 25.62
CA LEU A 338 -4.59 -3.77 25.37
C LEU A 338 -3.06 -3.60 25.60
N ASN A 339 -2.50 -4.33 26.55
CA ASN A 339 -1.05 -4.38 26.75
C ASN A 339 -0.27 -4.91 25.52
N ASP A 340 -0.88 -5.74 24.67
CA ASP A 340 -0.25 -6.25 23.45
C ASP A 340 0.07 -5.12 22.46
N PHE A 341 -0.59 -3.96 22.58
CA PHE A 341 -0.31 -2.78 21.76
C PHE A 341 1.08 -2.17 22.01
N ASP A 342 1.73 -2.46 23.13
CA ASP A 342 3.14 -2.08 23.32
C ASP A 342 4.04 -2.75 22.25
N GLY A 343 3.64 -3.91 21.75
CA GLY A 343 4.34 -4.64 20.70
C GLY A 343 4.30 -3.98 19.32
N ILE A 344 3.41 -3.00 19.07
CA ILE A 344 3.37 -2.28 17.80
C ILE A 344 4.32 -1.09 17.74
N ILE A 345 4.89 -0.65 18.87
CA ILE A 345 5.82 0.49 18.96
C ILE A 345 6.95 0.38 17.93
N PRO A 346 7.64 -0.78 17.78
CA PRO A 346 8.69 -0.92 16.76
C PRO A 346 8.19 -0.74 15.31
N ALA A 347 6.93 -1.09 15.02
CA ALA A 347 6.34 -0.85 13.70
C ALA A 347 6.13 0.64 13.46
N ILE A 348 5.67 1.38 14.47
CA ILE A 348 5.48 2.83 14.40
C ILE A 348 6.83 3.52 14.21
N THR A 349 7.77 3.31 15.13
CA THR A 349 9.09 3.96 15.11
C THR A 349 9.90 3.67 13.85
N GLY A 350 9.71 2.49 13.25
CA GLY A 350 10.40 2.09 12.01
C GLY A 350 9.78 2.63 10.71
N LYS A 351 8.60 3.30 10.77
CA LYS A 351 7.87 3.72 9.56
C LYS A 351 7.43 5.18 9.56
N VAL A 352 7.53 5.88 10.68
CA VAL A 352 7.27 7.31 10.77
C VAL A 352 8.58 8.09 10.68
N GLU A 353 8.53 9.24 10.05
CA GLU A 353 9.61 10.21 10.04
C GLU A 353 9.20 11.35 10.98
N LEU A 354 10.03 11.64 11.98
CA LEU A 354 9.73 12.64 12.99
C LEU A 354 10.18 14.03 12.52
N VAL A 355 9.44 15.05 12.89
CA VAL A 355 9.92 16.43 12.85
C VAL A 355 10.87 16.68 14.05
N TYR A 356 11.53 17.82 14.07
CA TYR A 356 12.52 18.16 15.10
C TYR A 356 11.97 18.05 16.53
N GLU A 357 10.74 18.51 16.75
CA GLU A 357 10.04 18.42 18.04
C GLU A 357 9.79 16.95 18.43
N GLY A 358 9.42 16.12 17.48
CA GLY A 358 9.24 14.68 17.69
C GLY A 358 10.56 13.94 17.98
N GLU A 359 11.66 14.37 17.36
CA GLU A 359 13.00 13.83 17.67
C GLU A 359 13.44 14.16 19.09
N GLN A 360 13.09 15.36 19.59
CA GLN A 360 13.39 15.76 20.96
C GLN A 360 12.61 14.94 22.01
N GLU A 361 11.33 14.66 21.75
CA GLU A 361 10.51 13.81 22.62
C GLU A 361 10.95 12.33 22.59
N GLY A 362 11.46 11.90 21.46
CA GLY A 362 11.87 10.52 21.19
C GLY A 362 10.77 9.65 20.59
N ALA A 363 11.16 8.84 19.62
CA ALA A 363 10.23 8.05 18.80
C ALA A 363 9.32 7.11 19.62
N GLN A 364 9.81 6.56 20.74
CA GLN A 364 9.01 5.71 21.61
C GLN A 364 7.90 6.51 22.31
N VAL A 365 8.22 7.68 22.84
CA VAL A 365 7.24 8.56 23.54
C VAL A 365 6.17 9.04 22.54
N VAL A 366 6.57 9.38 21.32
CA VAL A 366 5.63 9.73 20.26
C VAL A 366 4.70 8.55 19.97
N ALA A 367 5.22 7.33 19.81
CA ALA A 367 4.40 6.14 19.55
C ALA A 367 3.40 5.86 20.70
N GLU A 368 3.83 5.95 21.95
CA GLU A 368 2.95 5.82 23.12
C GLU A 368 1.87 6.92 23.14
N THR A 369 2.23 8.15 22.74
CA THR A 369 1.28 9.27 22.66
C THR A 369 0.22 9.04 21.59
N LEU A 370 0.57 8.45 20.45
CA LEU A 370 -0.38 8.07 19.42
C LEU A 370 -1.40 7.04 19.94
N ILE A 371 -0.95 6.02 20.68
CA ILE A 371 -1.85 5.03 21.30
C ILE A 371 -2.82 5.72 22.28
N LYS A 372 -2.31 6.60 23.12
CA LYS A 372 -3.12 7.38 24.09
C LYS A 372 -4.16 8.26 23.39
N ASN A 373 -3.75 8.95 22.33
CA ASN A 373 -4.64 9.81 21.56
C ASN A 373 -5.73 8.98 20.83
N ALA A 374 -5.35 7.86 20.22
CA ALA A 374 -6.29 6.95 19.57
C ALA A 374 -7.38 6.45 20.53
N ILE A 375 -7.00 6.09 21.77
CA ILE A 375 -7.96 5.71 22.81
C ILE A 375 -8.93 6.87 23.10
N LYS A 376 -8.41 8.11 23.27
CA LYS A 376 -9.24 9.29 23.55
C LYS A 376 -10.20 9.61 22.41
N THR A 377 -9.74 9.52 21.18
CA THR A 377 -10.55 9.81 19.98
C THR A 377 -11.61 8.74 19.76
N LEU A 378 -11.25 7.48 19.97
CA LEU A 378 -12.16 6.36 19.71
C LEU A 378 -13.20 6.17 20.82
N PHE A 379 -12.86 6.47 22.06
CA PHE A 379 -13.72 6.18 23.21
C PHE A 379 -15.15 6.79 23.13
N PRO A 380 -15.32 8.07 22.73
CA PRO A 380 -16.66 8.68 22.63
C PRO A 380 -17.54 8.08 21.53
N THR A 381 -16.98 7.32 20.59
CA THR A 381 -17.78 6.66 19.54
C THR A 381 -18.48 5.40 20.03
N TYR A 382 -17.99 4.83 21.13
CA TYR A 382 -18.53 3.60 21.73
C TYR A 382 -19.27 3.83 23.05
N PHE A 383 -18.84 4.85 23.82
CA PHE A 383 -19.31 5.08 25.19
C PHE A 383 -19.64 6.55 25.44
N PRO A 384 -20.44 6.85 26.48
CA PRO A 384 -20.72 8.22 26.88
C PRO A 384 -19.43 9.02 27.12
N GLU A 385 -19.44 10.28 26.71
CA GLU A 385 -18.27 11.17 26.85
C GLU A 385 -17.87 11.38 28.31
N ILE A 386 -16.57 11.23 28.59
CA ILE A 386 -16.00 11.52 29.90
C ILE A 386 -15.72 13.01 30.00
N LYS A 387 -16.57 13.75 30.73
CA LYS A 387 -16.42 15.20 30.89
C LYS A 387 -15.20 15.57 31.75
N LYS A 388 -14.44 16.57 31.28
CA LYS A 388 -13.39 17.22 32.10
C LYS A 388 -13.99 17.87 33.34
N LEU A 389 -13.22 17.94 34.43
CA LEU A 389 -13.55 18.33 35.80
C LEU A 389 -14.14 19.75 36.00
N GLU A 390 -15.02 20.27 35.18
CA GLU A 390 -15.47 21.67 35.34
C GLU A 390 -16.75 21.90 36.12
N LYS A 391 -17.52 20.89 36.53
CA LYS A 391 -18.62 21.10 37.50
C LYS A 391 -18.88 19.84 38.34
N GLN A 392 -18.63 19.96 39.61
CA GLN A 392 -18.73 18.97 40.70
C GLN A 392 -20.14 18.46 41.05
N SER A 393 -21.13 18.45 40.18
CA SER A 393 -22.51 18.17 40.59
C SER A 393 -23.34 17.25 39.69
N ALA A 394 -22.74 16.54 38.72
CA ALA A 394 -23.48 15.56 37.94
C ALA A 394 -22.85 14.20 38.05
N GLU A 395 -23.61 13.20 38.54
CA GLU A 395 -23.23 11.78 38.51
C GLU A 395 -22.85 11.37 37.09
N THR A 396 -21.70 10.72 36.95
CA THR A 396 -21.23 10.21 35.67
C THR A 396 -21.47 8.69 35.60
N PRO A 397 -21.67 8.11 34.41
CA PRO A 397 -21.82 6.67 34.27
C PRO A 397 -20.62 5.86 34.77
N TYR A 398 -19.51 6.51 35.08
CA TYR A 398 -18.23 5.90 35.47
C TYR A 398 -17.96 5.98 36.97
N ASP A 399 -18.80 6.66 37.74
CA ASP A 399 -18.54 6.92 39.17
C ASP A 399 -18.49 5.64 39.99
N ASP A 400 -19.30 4.63 39.67
CA ASP A 400 -19.27 3.32 40.35
C ASP A 400 -17.95 2.59 40.05
N ILE A 401 -17.40 2.71 38.83
CA ILE A 401 -16.12 2.11 38.46
C ILE A 401 -14.99 2.83 39.20
N ILE A 402 -15.00 4.14 39.24
CA ILE A 402 -13.99 4.96 39.92
C ILE A 402 -14.04 4.70 41.42
N SER A 403 -15.25 4.65 42.01
CA SER A 403 -15.45 4.37 43.46
C SER A 403 -14.98 2.97 43.84
N TRP A 404 -15.05 1.99 42.95
CA TRP A 404 -14.52 0.68 43.19
C TRP A 404 -13.00 0.72 43.41
N PHE A 405 -12.23 1.46 42.57
CA PHE A 405 -10.80 1.64 42.73
C PHE A 405 -10.43 2.45 44.00
N PHE A 406 -11.28 3.41 44.35
CA PHE A 406 -11.07 4.19 45.57
C PHE A 406 -11.25 3.36 46.87
N ASN A 407 -12.14 2.37 46.85
CA ASN A 407 -12.46 1.52 48.00
C ASN A 407 -11.72 0.18 47.98
N ALA A 408 -10.90 -0.10 46.97
CA ALA A 408 -10.16 -1.35 46.89
C ALA A 408 -9.02 -1.37 47.93
N ASP A 409 -8.96 -2.43 48.75
CA ASP A 409 -7.90 -2.64 49.74
C ASP A 409 -6.56 -3.01 49.12
N GLU A 410 -6.57 -3.57 47.91
CA GLU A 410 -5.40 -3.99 47.15
C GLU A 410 -5.36 -3.32 45.77
N ASP A 411 -4.15 -3.12 45.25
CA ASP A 411 -3.94 -2.60 43.93
C ASP A 411 -4.43 -3.59 42.87
N PHE A 412 -5.10 -3.10 41.83
CA PHE A 412 -5.55 -3.91 40.71
C PHE A 412 -4.45 -4.05 39.66
N GLU A 413 -4.03 -5.27 39.39
CA GLU A 413 -2.92 -5.58 38.49
C GLU A 413 -3.34 -6.53 37.37
N LEU A 414 -2.94 -6.19 36.15
CA LEU A 414 -3.02 -7.07 34.97
C LEU A 414 -1.60 -7.47 34.59
N LEU A 415 -1.21 -8.70 34.93
CA LEU A 415 0.12 -9.21 34.60
C LEU A 415 0.18 -9.77 33.18
N ASP A 416 1.31 -9.57 32.52
CA ASP A 416 1.56 -10.08 31.18
C ASP A 416 1.63 -11.64 31.18
N GLU A 417 2.03 -12.25 32.30
CA GLU A 417 2.09 -13.70 32.48
C GLU A 417 0.74 -14.36 32.75
N HIS A 418 -0.32 -13.58 33.05
CA HIS A 418 -1.63 -14.15 33.29
C HIS A 418 -2.09 -14.99 32.10
N THR A 419 -2.52 -16.24 32.40
CA THR A 419 -3.26 -17.05 31.45
C THR A 419 -4.54 -16.35 31.01
N GLU A 420 -5.15 -16.82 29.94
CA GLU A 420 -6.40 -16.25 29.43
C GLU A 420 -7.51 -16.28 30.51
N GLN A 421 -7.56 -17.32 31.34
CA GLN A 421 -8.55 -17.45 32.41
C GLN A 421 -8.25 -16.52 33.59
N GLU A 422 -7.01 -16.38 34.00
CA GLU A 422 -6.60 -15.46 35.07
C GLU A 422 -6.88 -14.02 34.69
N TYR A 423 -6.53 -13.61 33.47
CA TYR A 423 -6.83 -12.29 32.96
C TYR A 423 -8.32 -11.95 33.01
N LYS A 424 -9.18 -12.90 32.60
CA LYS A 424 -10.64 -12.74 32.68
C LYS A 424 -11.13 -12.64 34.12
N ASN A 425 -10.62 -13.50 34.98
CA ASN A 425 -10.98 -13.49 36.40
C ASN A 425 -10.60 -12.18 37.09
N GLU A 426 -9.42 -11.61 36.75
CA GLU A 426 -9.03 -10.31 37.28
C GLU A 426 -10.01 -9.21 36.86
N LEU A 427 -10.31 -9.09 35.56
CA LEU A 427 -11.27 -8.09 35.07
C LEU A 427 -12.69 -8.28 35.63
N ASP A 428 -13.09 -9.50 35.95
CA ASP A 428 -14.42 -9.80 36.54
C ASP A 428 -14.52 -9.38 38.01
N LYS A 429 -13.40 -9.16 38.71
CA LYS A 429 -13.39 -8.59 40.07
C LYS A 429 -13.98 -7.19 40.12
N ILE A 430 -13.84 -6.42 39.01
CA ILE A 430 -14.38 -5.07 38.90
C ILE A 430 -15.87 -5.17 38.53
N THR A 431 -16.69 -5.51 39.51
CA THR A 431 -18.15 -5.74 39.30
C THR A 431 -18.89 -4.58 38.62
N PRO A 432 -18.56 -3.28 38.86
CA PRO A 432 -19.23 -2.17 38.16
C PRO A 432 -18.97 -2.16 36.65
N LEU A 433 -17.85 -2.73 36.15
CA LEU A 433 -17.60 -2.84 34.71
C LEU A 433 -18.61 -3.75 34.02
N ASN A 434 -19.00 -4.85 34.67
CA ASN A 434 -20.00 -5.78 34.13
C ASN A 434 -21.35 -5.09 33.99
N ALA A 435 -21.82 -4.42 35.04
CA ALA A 435 -23.07 -3.67 35.01
C ALA A 435 -23.06 -2.54 33.97
N PHE A 436 -21.93 -1.86 33.82
CA PHE A 436 -21.74 -0.81 32.83
C PHE A 436 -21.87 -1.36 31.41
N LEU A 437 -21.20 -2.49 31.09
CA LEU A 437 -21.30 -3.11 29.78
C LEU A 437 -22.68 -3.65 29.45
N GLU A 438 -23.35 -4.32 30.39
CA GLU A 438 -24.72 -4.79 30.21
C GLU A 438 -25.68 -3.63 29.87
N LYS A 439 -25.47 -2.48 30.48
CA LYS A 439 -26.28 -1.27 30.24
C LYS A 439 -26.01 -0.61 28.89
N HIS A 440 -24.73 -0.52 28.48
CA HIS A 440 -24.34 0.27 27.30
C HIS A 440 -24.09 -0.56 26.05
N GLN A 441 -23.75 -1.86 26.19
CA GLN A 441 -23.42 -2.78 25.09
C GLN A 441 -24.03 -4.18 25.33
N PRO A 442 -25.37 -4.32 25.43
CA PRO A 442 -26.02 -5.55 25.88
C PRO A 442 -25.83 -6.74 24.91
N ASN A 443 -25.47 -6.51 23.66
CA ASN A 443 -25.30 -7.54 22.63
C ASN A 443 -23.83 -7.88 22.35
N MET A 444 -22.90 -7.39 23.17
CA MET A 444 -21.47 -7.63 22.97
C MET A 444 -21.12 -9.10 23.22
N ASN A 445 -20.32 -9.70 22.34
CA ASN A 445 -19.82 -11.05 22.57
C ASN A 445 -18.78 -11.08 23.70
N THR A 446 -18.53 -12.25 24.26
CA THR A 446 -17.67 -12.42 25.44
C THR A 446 -16.22 -11.99 25.17
N VAL A 447 -15.70 -12.22 23.97
CA VAL A 447 -14.31 -11.88 23.62
C VAL A 447 -14.14 -10.36 23.56
N ASP A 448 -15.03 -9.69 22.81
CA ASP A 448 -15.00 -8.23 22.72
C ASP A 448 -15.21 -7.59 24.11
N GLY A 449 -16.07 -8.20 24.94
CA GLY A 449 -16.37 -7.71 26.30
C GLY A 449 -15.14 -7.56 27.18
N TYR A 450 -14.21 -8.51 27.20
CA TYR A 450 -13.00 -8.40 28.01
C TYR A 450 -12.02 -7.35 27.50
N PHE A 451 -11.82 -7.27 26.20
CA PHE A 451 -11.03 -6.19 25.62
C PHE A 451 -11.62 -4.81 25.93
N VAL A 452 -12.93 -4.70 25.85
CA VAL A 452 -13.65 -3.45 26.14
C VAL A 452 -13.53 -3.06 27.61
N LYS A 453 -13.57 -4.02 28.56
CA LYS A 453 -13.33 -3.73 29.97
C LYS A 453 -11.98 -3.08 30.20
N GLU A 454 -10.92 -3.66 29.62
CA GLU A 454 -9.58 -3.09 29.71
C GLU A 454 -9.50 -1.74 29.00
N PHE A 455 -10.12 -1.59 27.81
CA PHE A 455 -10.19 -0.31 27.08
C PHE A 455 -10.85 0.81 27.88
N ILE A 456 -11.91 0.51 28.64
CA ILE A 456 -12.55 1.50 29.54
C ILE A 456 -11.57 1.94 30.63
N LEU A 457 -10.82 1.01 31.24
CA LEU A 457 -9.82 1.37 32.27
C LEU A 457 -8.73 2.27 31.70
N TRP A 458 -8.21 1.94 30.51
CA TRP A 458 -7.21 2.79 29.87
C TRP A 458 -7.78 4.16 29.50
N ALA A 459 -9.01 4.23 29.01
CA ALA A 459 -9.65 5.51 28.74
C ALA A 459 -9.82 6.35 30.01
N LEU A 460 -10.24 5.76 31.13
CA LEU A 460 -10.34 6.46 32.40
C LEU A 460 -8.98 7.00 32.87
N VAL A 461 -7.87 6.30 32.60
CA VAL A 461 -6.51 6.81 32.84
C VAL A 461 -6.21 8.01 31.95
N GLU A 462 -6.48 7.91 30.66
CA GLU A 462 -6.18 8.97 29.71
C GLU A 462 -7.04 10.23 29.92
N PHE A 463 -8.24 10.07 30.52
CA PHE A 463 -9.08 11.17 30.98
C PHE A 463 -8.81 11.60 32.42
N LYS A 464 -7.71 11.10 33.05
CA LYS A 464 -7.27 11.44 34.40
C LYS A 464 -8.28 11.12 35.51
N LYS A 465 -9.07 10.06 35.35
CA LYS A 465 -9.99 9.53 36.35
C LYS A 465 -9.39 8.38 37.15
N LEU A 466 -8.44 7.68 36.57
CA LEU A 466 -7.57 6.67 37.19
C LEU A 466 -6.11 7.00 36.91
N SER A 467 -5.21 6.44 37.68
CA SER A 467 -3.77 6.41 37.41
C SER A 467 -3.32 5.02 36.97
N LYS A 468 -2.32 4.97 36.12
CA LYS A 468 -1.72 3.74 35.60
C LYS A 468 -0.22 3.73 35.84
N HIS A 469 0.31 2.64 36.35
CA HIS A 469 1.73 2.40 36.45
C HIS A 469 2.10 1.16 35.64
N ARG A 470 2.95 1.31 34.63
CA ARG A 470 3.51 0.20 33.85
C ARG A 470 4.79 -0.26 34.51
N PHE A 471 4.92 -1.54 34.81
CA PHE A 471 6.13 -2.19 35.32
C PHE A 471 6.51 -3.37 34.41
N ALA A 472 7.66 -4.02 34.67
CA ALA A 472 8.21 -5.02 33.77
C ALA A 472 7.27 -6.23 33.52
N GLU A 473 6.44 -6.55 34.48
CA GLU A 473 5.61 -7.76 34.52
C GLU A 473 4.11 -7.48 34.22
N GLY A 474 3.72 -6.20 34.08
CA GLY A 474 2.31 -5.88 33.87
C GLY A 474 1.93 -4.41 34.05
N THR A 475 0.65 -4.18 34.21
CA THR A 475 0.05 -2.85 34.38
C THR A 475 -0.80 -2.83 35.66
N GLN A 476 -0.58 -1.83 36.49
CA GLN A 476 -1.31 -1.57 37.72
C GLN A 476 -2.20 -0.34 37.53
N PHE A 477 -3.44 -0.44 37.99
CA PHE A 477 -4.40 0.67 38.00
C PHE A 477 -4.75 1.06 39.41
N ARG A 478 -4.81 2.37 39.67
CA ARG A 478 -5.04 2.95 41.02
C ARG A 478 -5.92 4.19 40.92
N ASP A 479 -6.44 4.59 42.07
CA ASP A 479 -6.99 5.92 42.28
C ASP A 479 -5.90 7.00 42.07
N PRO A 480 -6.19 8.12 41.36
CA PRO A 480 -5.23 9.21 41.11
C PRO A 480 -4.69 9.88 42.40
N TYR A 481 -5.42 9.81 43.51
CA TYR A 481 -5.10 10.43 44.77
C TYR A 481 -4.44 9.51 45.79
N GLY A 482 -4.42 8.19 45.55
CA GLY A 482 -3.85 7.17 46.46
C GLY A 482 -2.36 7.38 46.83
N ASN A 483 -1.59 8.06 45.99
CA ASN A 483 -0.19 8.39 46.28
C ASN A 483 0.02 9.54 47.27
N PHE A 484 -1.02 10.33 47.58
CA PHE A 484 -0.89 11.43 48.57
C PHE A 484 -1.06 10.98 50.02
N MET A 485 -1.67 9.82 50.24
CA MET A 485 -1.96 9.33 51.60
C MET A 485 -0.93 8.30 52.13
N SER A 486 -0.15 7.66 51.26
CA SER A 486 0.89 6.69 51.64
C SER A 486 2.26 7.33 52.01
N GLY A 487 2.34 8.66 51.96
CA GLY A 487 3.53 9.46 52.28
C GLY A 487 3.40 10.33 53.53
N LEU A 488 2.32 10.16 54.31
CA LEU A 488 2.13 10.70 55.64
C LEU A 488 2.18 9.55 56.63
#